data_0316d1d414b84a8e17173b29a75f1b6e
#
_entry.id   0316d1d414b84a8e17173b29a75f1b6e
#
_cell.length_a   1.000
_cell.length_b   1.000
_cell.length_c   1.000
_cell.angle_alpha   90.00
_cell.angle_beta   90.00
_cell.angle_gamma   90.00
#
_symmetry.space_group_name_H-M   'P 1'
#
loop_
_entity.id
_entity.type
_entity.pdbx_description
1 polymer ?
#
loop_
_entity_poly.entity_id
_entity_poly.type
_entity_poly.pdbx_seq_one_letter_code
_entity_poly.pdbx_strand_id
1 'polypeptide(L)'
;PSEIAPISAMLFAEMIDETGFPSGVFNLVNGDGAGVGTQLSNHPDIDLVSFTGSTRAGRLISKNAADTIKRVCLELGGKGGNIVFADSYPNAVRDGIRNVMSNSGQSCDAPTRMLVEKSIYERAIKEAAEEANLINVDLASKKGDHIGPVVSKMQYDKIINLIESGIKEGATLAAGGPDLPKNLNKGYFIKPTIFTNVTNDMEIAKKEIFG
;
A
#
# COMPACT_ATOMS: atom_id res chain seq x y z
N PRO A 1 -4.43 16.83 -0.70
CA PRO A 1 -4.47 15.50 -0.05
C PRO A 1 -5.42 14.54 -0.78
N SER A 2 -5.41 13.26 -0.37
CA SER A 2 -6.40 12.30 -0.84
C SER A 2 -7.79 12.66 -0.31
N GLU A 3 -8.82 12.55 -1.14
CA GLU A 3 -10.22 12.76 -0.75
C GLU A 3 -10.71 11.75 0.31
N ILE A 4 -10.01 10.63 0.45
CA ILE A 4 -10.37 9.56 1.41
C ILE A 4 -9.76 9.81 2.79
N ALA A 5 -8.60 10.48 2.87
CA ALA A 5 -7.84 10.70 4.10
C ALA A 5 -7.28 12.12 4.21
N PRO A 6 -8.11 13.17 4.23
CA PRO A 6 -7.65 14.55 4.21
C PRO A 6 -7.33 15.14 5.60
N ILE A 7 -7.82 14.54 6.69
CA ILE A 7 -7.84 15.17 8.02
C ILE A 7 -6.45 15.51 8.54
N SER A 8 -5.47 14.61 8.40
CA SER A 8 -4.10 14.87 8.84
C SER A 8 -3.43 16.02 8.07
N ALA A 9 -3.73 16.15 6.78
CA ALA A 9 -3.24 17.27 5.98
C ALA A 9 -3.90 18.60 6.37
N MET A 10 -5.18 18.58 6.75
CA MET A 10 -5.89 19.75 7.27
C MET A 10 -5.28 20.21 8.60
N LEU A 11 -5.08 19.30 9.54
CA LEU A 11 -4.41 19.62 10.81
C LEU A 11 -2.99 20.17 10.59
N PHE A 12 -2.26 19.62 9.63
CA PHE A 12 -0.93 20.13 9.26
C PHE A 12 -0.99 21.55 8.71
N ALA A 13 -2.00 21.87 7.88
CA ALA A 13 -2.21 23.23 7.38
C ALA A 13 -2.53 24.22 8.51
N GLU A 14 -3.35 23.82 9.49
CA GLU A 14 -3.64 24.63 10.69
C GLU A 14 -2.36 24.88 11.50
N MET A 15 -1.51 23.86 11.72
CA MET A 15 -0.22 24.03 12.40
C MET A 15 0.70 25.00 11.67
N ILE A 16 0.74 24.97 10.32
CA ILE A 16 1.54 25.92 9.54
C ILE A 16 1.03 27.36 9.73
N ASP A 17 -0.28 27.55 9.68
CA ASP A 17 -0.90 28.88 9.87
C ASP A 17 -0.56 29.43 11.28
N GLU A 18 -0.66 28.64 12.32
CA GLU A 18 -0.31 29.01 13.70
C GLU A 18 1.15 29.40 13.87
N THR A 19 2.07 28.93 13.03
CA THR A 19 3.50 29.29 13.09
C THR A 19 3.80 30.67 12.50
N GLY A 20 2.83 31.34 11.90
CA GLY A 20 2.96 32.71 11.35
C GLY A 20 3.69 32.76 10.00
N PHE A 21 3.63 31.70 9.20
CA PHE A 21 4.10 31.75 7.81
C PHE A 21 3.37 32.85 7.02
N PRO A 22 4.05 33.55 6.10
CA PRO A 22 3.38 34.54 5.26
C PRO A 22 2.23 33.92 4.46
N SER A 23 1.10 34.61 4.40
CA SER A 23 -0.06 34.15 3.65
C SER A 23 0.29 33.84 2.20
N GLY A 24 -0.21 32.71 1.69
CA GLY A 24 0.03 32.27 0.31
C GLY A 24 1.28 31.39 0.11
N VAL A 25 2.17 31.28 1.10
CA VAL A 25 3.35 30.39 1.02
C VAL A 25 2.94 28.91 1.04
N PHE A 26 1.94 28.57 1.86
CA PHE A 26 1.34 27.24 1.92
C PHE A 26 -0.16 27.34 1.72
N ASN A 27 -0.71 26.55 0.80
CA ASN A 27 -2.14 26.54 0.50
C ASN A 27 -2.63 25.10 0.40
N LEU A 28 -3.64 24.75 1.18
CA LEU A 28 -4.29 23.45 1.13
C LEU A 28 -5.62 23.56 0.39
N VAL A 29 -5.81 22.72 -0.61
CA VAL A 29 -7.08 22.61 -1.36
C VAL A 29 -7.55 21.16 -1.27
N ASN A 30 -8.75 20.95 -0.74
CA ASN A 30 -9.41 19.64 -0.73
C ASN A 30 -10.22 19.45 -2.02
N GLY A 31 -10.28 18.20 -2.48
CA GLY A 31 -11.06 17.80 -3.64
C GLY A 31 -10.61 16.45 -4.18
N ASP A 32 -11.31 15.99 -5.19
CA ASP A 32 -11.00 14.72 -5.83
C ASP A 32 -9.90 14.85 -6.91
N GLY A 33 -9.32 13.72 -7.29
CA GLY A 33 -8.27 13.68 -8.30
C GLY A 33 -8.75 14.08 -9.70
N ALA A 34 -10.02 13.80 -10.05
CA ALA A 34 -10.57 14.12 -11.35
C ALA A 34 -10.91 15.62 -11.48
N GLY A 35 -11.36 16.25 -10.42
CA GLY A 35 -11.64 17.68 -10.35
C GLY A 35 -10.37 18.48 -10.04
N VAL A 36 -10.06 18.65 -8.75
CA VAL A 36 -8.97 19.52 -8.28
C VAL A 36 -7.60 19.04 -8.77
N GLY A 37 -7.31 17.74 -8.71
CA GLY A 37 -6.03 17.19 -9.17
C GLY A 37 -5.78 17.44 -10.66
N THR A 38 -6.83 17.31 -11.50
CA THR A 38 -6.76 17.64 -12.92
C THR A 38 -6.52 19.12 -13.15
N GLN A 39 -7.24 20.01 -12.45
CA GLN A 39 -7.06 21.46 -12.57
C GLN A 39 -5.63 21.87 -12.19
N LEU A 40 -5.10 21.38 -11.08
CA LEU A 40 -3.73 21.67 -10.66
C LEU A 40 -2.69 21.20 -11.70
N SER A 41 -2.87 19.99 -12.26
CA SER A 41 -1.93 19.43 -13.23
C SER A 41 -1.95 20.15 -14.59
N ASN A 42 -3.08 20.74 -14.97
CA ASN A 42 -3.24 21.50 -16.22
C ASN A 42 -2.94 22.99 -16.07
N HIS A 43 -2.93 23.55 -14.84
CA HIS A 43 -2.89 25.01 -14.65
C HIS A 43 -1.61 25.63 -15.21
N PRO A 44 -1.71 26.69 -16.04
CA PRO A 44 -0.53 27.28 -16.69
C PRO A 44 0.46 27.93 -15.71
N ASP A 45 -0.02 28.44 -14.58
CA ASP A 45 0.80 29.13 -13.58
C ASP A 45 1.38 28.19 -12.51
N ILE A 46 1.29 26.89 -12.70
CA ILE A 46 1.96 25.89 -11.86
C ILE A 46 3.20 25.39 -12.58
N ASP A 47 4.36 25.57 -11.98
CA ASP A 47 5.68 25.23 -12.56
C ASP A 47 6.09 23.77 -12.33
N LEU A 48 5.61 23.14 -11.24
CA LEU A 48 5.96 21.78 -10.86
C LEU A 48 4.78 21.07 -10.21
N VAL A 49 4.57 19.80 -10.58
CA VAL A 49 3.67 18.88 -9.89
C VAL A 49 4.49 17.74 -9.28
N SER A 50 4.39 17.58 -7.96
CA SER A 50 4.89 16.41 -7.24
C SER A 50 3.69 15.56 -6.82
N PHE A 51 3.68 14.29 -7.21
CA PHE A 51 2.54 13.40 -7.03
C PHE A 51 2.97 12.03 -6.51
N THR A 52 2.29 11.56 -5.48
CA THR A 52 2.37 10.18 -4.99
C THR A 52 1.02 9.51 -5.17
N GLY A 53 1.01 8.33 -5.81
CA GLY A 53 -0.22 7.58 -6.03
C GLY A 53 -0.14 6.53 -7.13
N SER A 54 -1.27 6.23 -7.77
CA SER A 54 -1.34 5.16 -8.77
C SER A 54 -0.63 5.52 -10.08
N THR A 55 -0.05 4.50 -10.76
CA THR A 55 0.54 4.65 -12.10
C THR A 55 -0.47 5.23 -13.11
N ARG A 56 -1.76 4.90 -12.99
CA ARG A 56 -2.80 5.47 -13.85
C ARG A 56 -2.91 6.99 -13.69
N ALA A 57 -2.94 7.47 -12.46
CA ALA A 57 -3.02 8.91 -12.18
C ALA A 57 -1.72 9.63 -12.59
N GLY A 58 -0.54 9.04 -12.32
CA GLY A 58 0.75 9.60 -12.75
C GLY A 58 0.84 9.79 -14.27
N ARG A 59 0.33 8.83 -15.06
CA ARG A 59 0.24 8.97 -16.52
C ARG A 59 -0.65 10.13 -16.96
N LEU A 60 -1.79 10.34 -16.30
CA LEU A 60 -2.69 11.45 -16.59
C LEU A 60 -2.04 12.80 -16.25
N ILE A 61 -1.41 12.91 -15.09
CA ILE A 61 -0.68 14.09 -14.67
C ILE A 61 0.43 14.44 -15.66
N SER A 62 1.22 13.46 -16.09
CA SER A 62 2.27 13.68 -17.10
C SER A 62 1.72 14.19 -18.42
N LYS A 63 0.58 13.67 -18.87
CA LYS A 63 -0.10 14.18 -20.08
C LYS A 63 -0.60 15.61 -19.91
N ASN A 64 -1.25 15.90 -18.79
CA ASN A 64 -1.76 17.23 -18.49
C ASN A 64 -0.65 18.29 -18.38
N ALA A 65 0.49 17.90 -17.82
CA ALA A 65 1.63 18.79 -17.63
C ALA A 65 2.40 19.12 -18.93
N ALA A 66 2.22 18.31 -19.97
CA ALA A 66 2.99 18.40 -21.20
C ALA A 66 2.78 19.73 -21.96
N ASP A 67 1.55 20.25 -21.99
CA ASP A 67 1.22 21.49 -22.73
C ASP A 67 1.95 22.74 -22.20
N THR A 68 2.31 22.73 -20.93
CA THR A 68 3.05 23.83 -20.27
C THR A 68 4.51 23.50 -19.98
N ILE A 69 4.96 22.29 -20.34
CA ILE A 69 6.31 21.78 -20.10
C ILE A 69 6.71 21.84 -18.61
N LYS A 70 5.74 21.81 -17.71
CA LYS A 70 6.00 21.86 -16.27
C LYS A 70 6.71 20.59 -15.78
N ARG A 71 7.54 20.72 -14.77
CA ARG A 71 8.22 19.57 -14.16
C ARG A 71 7.22 18.66 -13.45
N VAL A 72 7.40 17.35 -13.61
CA VAL A 72 6.60 16.33 -12.91
C VAL A 72 7.53 15.41 -12.15
N CYS A 73 7.29 15.27 -10.83
CA CYS A 73 7.92 14.28 -9.95
C CYS A 73 6.86 13.25 -9.57
N LEU A 74 7.13 11.98 -9.84
CA LEU A 74 6.16 10.90 -9.64
C LEU A 74 6.72 9.85 -8.70
N GLU A 75 6.01 9.62 -7.59
CA GLU A 75 6.17 8.48 -6.69
C GLU A 75 4.98 7.56 -6.90
N LEU A 76 5.22 6.41 -7.51
CA LEU A 76 4.17 5.50 -7.98
C LEU A 76 4.29 4.14 -7.31
N GLY A 77 3.25 3.33 -7.47
CA GLY A 77 3.24 1.97 -6.95
C GLY A 77 4.19 1.02 -7.67
N GLY A 78 4.39 -0.11 -7.05
CA GLY A 78 5.29 -1.15 -7.55
C GLY A 78 4.91 -2.55 -7.09
N LYS A 79 5.76 -3.50 -7.45
CA LYS A 79 5.72 -4.89 -7.01
C LYS A 79 7.11 -5.29 -6.55
N GLY A 80 7.52 -4.75 -5.40
CA GLY A 80 8.84 -4.94 -4.82
C GLY A 80 9.15 -6.41 -4.51
N GLY A 81 10.43 -6.77 -4.58
CA GLY A 81 10.94 -8.09 -4.22
C GLY A 81 11.77 -8.03 -2.94
N ASN A 82 11.54 -8.99 -2.04
CA ASN A 82 12.41 -9.32 -0.92
C ASN A 82 13.18 -10.59 -1.30
N ILE A 83 14.49 -10.55 -1.35
CA ILE A 83 15.33 -11.68 -1.77
C ILE A 83 16.02 -12.28 -0.55
N VAL A 84 15.78 -13.56 -0.28
CA VAL A 84 16.29 -14.28 0.90
C VAL A 84 17.13 -15.46 0.46
N PHE A 85 18.43 -15.41 0.72
CA PHE A 85 19.39 -16.50 0.51
C PHE A 85 19.56 -17.36 1.76
N ALA A 86 20.17 -18.53 1.59
CA ALA A 86 20.40 -19.49 2.70
C ALA A 86 21.30 -18.93 3.82
N ASP A 87 22.21 -18.03 3.49
CA ASP A 87 23.13 -17.35 4.40
C ASP A 87 22.61 -16.02 4.95
N SER A 88 21.35 -15.67 4.67
CA SER A 88 20.71 -14.49 5.26
C SER A 88 20.67 -14.60 6.79
N TYR A 89 20.59 -13.46 7.47
CA TYR A 89 20.48 -13.46 8.94
C TYR A 89 19.23 -14.24 9.41
N PRO A 90 19.22 -14.80 10.63
CA PRO A 90 18.23 -15.80 11.07
C PRO A 90 16.77 -15.36 10.98
N ASN A 91 16.49 -14.07 11.15
CA ASN A 91 15.12 -13.53 11.16
C ASN A 91 14.69 -12.92 9.82
N ALA A 92 15.47 -13.05 8.73
CA ALA A 92 15.22 -12.40 7.44
C ALA A 92 13.80 -12.64 6.91
N VAL A 93 13.25 -13.85 7.05
CA VAL A 93 11.89 -14.18 6.63
C VAL A 93 10.86 -13.48 7.52
N ARG A 94 10.99 -13.60 8.84
CA ARG A 94 10.04 -13.02 9.82
C ARG A 94 9.99 -11.50 9.73
N ASP A 95 11.14 -10.87 9.69
CA ASP A 95 11.22 -9.41 9.55
C ASP A 95 10.69 -8.93 8.20
N GLY A 96 10.90 -9.71 7.13
CA GLY A 96 10.29 -9.48 5.83
C GLY A 96 8.76 -9.50 5.87
N ILE A 97 8.17 -10.45 6.60
CA ILE A 97 6.71 -10.51 6.78
C ILE A 97 6.20 -9.33 7.60
N ARG A 98 6.84 -8.98 8.71
CA ARG A 98 6.47 -7.80 9.51
C ARG A 98 6.54 -6.52 8.69
N ASN A 99 7.60 -6.36 7.93
CA ASN A 99 7.79 -5.18 7.09
C ASN A 99 6.67 -5.04 6.04
N VAL A 100 6.38 -6.10 5.29
CA VAL A 100 5.32 -6.04 4.24
C VAL A 100 3.93 -5.84 4.82
N MET A 101 3.64 -6.31 6.05
CA MET A 101 2.35 -6.14 6.71
C MET A 101 2.22 -4.82 7.48
N SER A 102 3.30 -4.07 7.63
CA SER A 102 3.27 -2.73 8.24
C SER A 102 2.25 -1.84 7.54
N ASN A 103 1.57 -0.98 8.31
CA ASN A 103 0.48 -0.14 7.80
C ASN A 103 -0.58 -0.93 7.01
N SER A 104 -0.85 -2.17 7.43
CA SER A 104 -1.77 -3.09 6.74
C SER A 104 -1.40 -3.34 5.27
N GLY A 105 -0.11 -3.35 4.93
CA GLY A 105 0.39 -3.56 3.57
C GLY A 105 0.19 -2.38 2.62
N GLN A 106 -0.30 -1.24 3.11
CA GLN A 106 -0.60 -0.06 2.31
C GLN A 106 0.65 0.84 2.18
N SER A 107 1.68 0.33 1.48
CA SER A 107 2.92 1.06 1.20
C SER A 107 3.40 0.79 -0.22
N CYS A 108 3.87 1.84 -0.92
CA CYS A 108 4.36 1.74 -2.30
C CYS A 108 5.67 0.95 -2.41
N ASP A 109 6.46 0.90 -1.34
CA ASP A 109 7.72 0.17 -1.22
C ASP A 109 7.57 -1.21 -0.57
N ALA A 110 6.36 -1.63 -0.22
CA ALA A 110 6.10 -2.93 0.39
C ALA A 110 6.62 -4.07 -0.50
N PRO A 111 7.60 -4.89 -0.02
CA PRO A 111 8.18 -5.96 -0.82
C PRO A 111 7.29 -7.21 -0.81
N THR A 112 6.19 -7.13 -1.53
CA THR A 112 5.11 -8.13 -1.52
C THR A 112 5.44 -9.45 -2.23
N ARG A 113 6.61 -9.57 -2.86
CA ARG A 113 7.14 -10.82 -3.41
C ARG A 113 8.39 -11.22 -2.63
N MET A 114 8.31 -12.34 -1.91
CA MET A 114 9.49 -12.91 -1.26
C MET A 114 10.09 -13.98 -2.17
N LEU A 115 11.29 -13.73 -2.70
CA LEU A 115 12.05 -14.62 -3.56
C LEU A 115 13.06 -15.38 -2.68
N VAL A 116 12.79 -16.64 -2.44
CA VAL A 116 13.53 -17.45 -1.48
C VAL A 116 14.40 -18.47 -2.20
N GLU A 117 15.66 -18.61 -1.79
CA GLU A 117 16.54 -19.66 -2.28
C GLU A 117 15.92 -21.04 -2.05
N LYS A 118 15.98 -21.90 -3.06
CA LYS A 118 15.31 -23.19 -3.07
C LYS A 118 15.68 -24.09 -1.87
N SER A 119 16.93 -24.02 -1.43
CA SER A 119 17.45 -24.85 -0.32
C SER A 119 16.76 -24.59 1.02
N ILE A 120 16.20 -23.39 1.22
CA ILE A 120 15.53 -22.98 2.46
C ILE A 120 14.02 -22.72 2.28
N TYR A 121 13.47 -23.02 1.11
CA TYR A 121 12.09 -22.65 0.75
C TYR A 121 11.06 -23.19 1.73
N GLU A 122 11.10 -24.48 2.08
CA GLU A 122 10.14 -25.10 3.02
C GLU A 122 10.23 -24.50 4.43
N ARG A 123 11.44 -24.19 4.90
CA ARG A 123 11.64 -23.49 6.17
C ARG A 123 11.04 -22.09 6.11
N ALA A 124 11.28 -21.37 5.04
CA ALA A 124 10.77 -20.00 4.86
C ALA A 124 9.24 -19.94 4.81
N ILE A 125 8.58 -20.90 4.15
CA ILE A 125 7.12 -21.02 4.16
C ILE A 125 6.58 -21.14 5.58
N LYS A 126 7.17 -22.03 6.37
CA LYS A 126 6.76 -22.24 7.76
C LYS A 126 6.93 -20.99 8.60
N GLU A 127 8.12 -20.37 8.54
CA GLU A 127 8.42 -19.14 9.27
C GLU A 127 7.50 -17.98 8.86
N ALA A 128 7.22 -17.81 7.56
CA ALA A 128 6.32 -16.79 7.05
C ALA A 128 4.88 -16.98 7.53
N ALA A 129 4.37 -18.21 7.47
CA ALA A 129 3.03 -18.52 7.93
C ALA A 129 2.87 -18.36 9.45
N GLU A 130 3.85 -18.81 10.24
CA GLU A 130 3.89 -18.60 11.69
C GLU A 130 3.86 -17.10 12.02
N GLU A 131 4.72 -16.30 11.38
CA GLU A 131 4.82 -14.87 11.63
C GLU A 131 3.55 -14.14 11.25
N ALA A 132 2.96 -14.43 10.08
CA ALA A 132 1.70 -13.84 9.65
C ALA A 132 0.55 -14.13 10.64
N ASN A 133 0.51 -15.32 11.23
CA ASN A 133 -0.50 -15.71 12.23
C ASN A 133 -0.28 -15.02 13.60
N LEU A 134 0.92 -14.52 13.88
CA LEU A 134 1.22 -13.75 15.11
C LEU A 134 0.81 -12.27 15.00
N ILE A 135 0.66 -11.74 13.79
CA ILE A 135 0.26 -10.36 13.57
C ILE A 135 -1.23 -10.19 13.93
N ASN A 136 -1.48 -9.40 14.95
CA ASN A 136 -2.84 -9.07 15.37
C ASN A 136 -3.48 -8.08 14.41
N VAL A 137 -4.80 -8.22 14.20
CA VAL A 137 -5.63 -7.26 13.46
C VAL A 137 -6.69 -6.73 14.42
N ASP A 138 -6.76 -5.41 14.60
CA ASP A 138 -7.71 -4.79 15.53
C ASP A 138 -8.10 -3.38 15.11
N LEU A 139 -8.97 -2.74 15.91
CA LEU A 139 -9.43 -1.36 15.69
C LEU A 139 -8.29 -0.37 15.79
N ALA A 140 -8.22 0.58 14.87
CA ALA A 140 -7.21 1.66 14.90
C ALA A 140 -7.26 2.53 16.17
N SER A 141 -8.38 2.56 16.88
CA SER A 141 -8.52 3.29 18.15
C SER A 141 -7.91 2.58 19.36
N LYS A 142 -7.56 1.30 19.24
CA LYS A 142 -6.90 0.56 20.32
C LYS A 142 -5.41 0.84 20.32
N LYS A 143 -4.82 0.87 21.52
CA LYS A 143 -3.37 0.86 21.70
C LYS A 143 -2.86 -0.57 21.67
N GLY A 144 -1.70 -0.78 21.08
CA GLY A 144 -1.06 -2.10 21.03
C GLY A 144 -0.33 -2.35 19.72
N ASP A 145 0.32 -3.50 19.65
CA ASP A 145 1.02 -3.97 18.45
C ASP A 145 0.04 -4.76 17.58
N HIS A 146 -0.61 -4.07 16.65
CA HIS A 146 -1.56 -4.64 15.71
C HIS A 146 -1.63 -3.80 14.42
N ILE A 147 -2.08 -4.41 13.34
CA ILE A 147 -2.45 -3.71 12.12
C ILE A 147 -3.92 -3.33 12.13
N GLY A 148 -4.26 -2.21 11.52
CA GLY A 148 -5.62 -1.67 11.43
C GLY A 148 -6.38 -2.12 10.18
N PRO A 149 -7.53 -1.45 9.91
CA PRO A 149 -8.27 -1.65 8.67
C PRO A 149 -7.55 -1.01 7.48
N VAL A 150 -7.88 -1.45 6.27
CA VAL A 150 -7.50 -0.73 5.05
C VAL A 150 -8.39 0.50 4.86
N VAL A 151 -7.90 1.44 4.05
CA VAL A 151 -8.41 2.83 4.00
C VAL A 151 -9.86 2.98 3.54
N SER A 152 -10.39 2.05 2.73
CA SER A 152 -11.72 2.18 2.14
C SER A 152 -12.32 0.85 1.71
N LYS A 153 -13.65 0.85 1.47
CA LYS A 153 -14.34 -0.31 0.88
C LYS A 153 -13.78 -0.69 -0.49
N MET A 154 -13.48 0.27 -1.33
CA MET A 154 -12.93 0.01 -2.67
C MET A 154 -11.58 -0.71 -2.57
N GLN A 155 -10.71 -0.30 -1.64
CA GLN A 155 -9.44 -0.96 -1.41
C GLN A 155 -9.63 -2.36 -0.81
N TYR A 156 -10.53 -2.52 0.14
CA TYR A 156 -10.91 -3.81 0.71
C TYR A 156 -11.37 -4.79 -0.37
N ASP A 157 -12.34 -4.39 -1.19
CA ASP A 157 -12.87 -5.24 -2.26
C ASP A 157 -11.78 -5.63 -3.26
N LYS A 158 -10.89 -4.70 -3.64
CA LYS A 158 -9.73 -4.96 -4.51
C LYS A 158 -8.82 -6.04 -3.93
N ILE A 159 -8.50 -5.96 -2.64
CA ILE A 159 -7.62 -6.92 -1.97
C ILE A 159 -8.27 -8.29 -1.89
N ILE A 160 -9.55 -8.37 -1.45
CA ILE A 160 -10.28 -9.64 -1.40
C ILE A 160 -10.35 -10.31 -2.78
N ASN A 161 -10.69 -9.55 -3.83
CA ASN A 161 -10.70 -10.08 -5.19
C ASN A 161 -9.33 -10.63 -5.64
N LEU A 162 -8.23 -9.98 -5.23
CA LEU A 162 -6.89 -10.47 -5.56
C LEU A 162 -6.52 -11.72 -4.74
N ILE A 163 -6.93 -11.82 -3.48
CA ILE A 163 -6.77 -13.05 -2.68
C ILE A 163 -7.53 -14.20 -3.32
N GLU A 164 -8.78 -13.98 -3.70
CA GLU A 164 -9.60 -14.98 -4.39
C GLU A 164 -9.03 -15.37 -5.76
N SER A 165 -8.48 -14.41 -6.51
CA SER A 165 -7.78 -14.67 -7.78
C SER A 165 -6.58 -15.58 -7.56
N GLY A 166 -5.75 -15.32 -6.54
CA GLY A 166 -4.60 -16.16 -6.21
C GLY A 166 -5.00 -17.61 -5.92
N ILE A 167 -6.08 -17.80 -5.13
CA ILE A 167 -6.63 -19.15 -4.85
C ILE A 167 -7.11 -19.81 -6.15
N LYS A 168 -7.87 -19.09 -6.96
CA LYS A 168 -8.42 -19.59 -8.23
C LYS A 168 -7.34 -19.94 -9.26
N GLU A 169 -6.26 -19.19 -9.31
CA GLU A 169 -5.11 -19.43 -10.19
C GLU A 169 -4.20 -20.57 -9.72
N GLY A 170 -4.49 -21.16 -8.54
CA GLY A 170 -3.79 -22.32 -8.01
C GLY A 170 -2.61 -22.02 -7.09
N ALA A 171 -2.45 -20.79 -6.61
CA ALA A 171 -1.52 -20.49 -5.54
C ALA A 171 -1.98 -21.17 -4.23
N THR A 172 -1.02 -21.60 -3.42
CA THR A 172 -1.31 -22.25 -2.14
C THR A 172 -1.41 -21.21 -1.03
N LEU A 173 -2.56 -21.15 -0.36
CA LEU A 173 -2.76 -20.26 0.79
C LEU A 173 -2.07 -20.85 2.02
N ALA A 174 -0.99 -20.24 2.50
CA ALA A 174 -0.24 -20.68 3.66
C ALA A 174 -0.73 -20.02 4.97
N ALA A 175 -1.26 -18.79 4.91
CA ALA A 175 -1.86 -18.09 6.03
C ALA A 175 -2.90 -17.07 5.55
N GLY A 176 -3.80 -16.63 6.42
CA GLY A 176 -4.78 -15.57 6.15
C GLY A 176 -5.99 -16.03 5.35
N GLY A 177 -6.25 -15.39 4.22
CA GLY A 177 -7.37 -15.66 3.33
C GLY A 177 -8.47 -14.59 3.37
N PRO A 178 -9.56 -14.76 2.58
CA PRO A 178 -10.53 -13.70 2.32
C PRO A 178 -11.50 -13.42 3.47
N ASP A 179 -11.59 -14.31 4.46
CA ASP A 179 -12.51 -14.12 5.58
C ASP A 179 -12.08 -13.00 6.53
N LEU A 180 -13.02 -12.38 7.20
CA LEU A 180 -12.73 -11.43 8.28
C LEU A 180 -11.93 -12.08 9.42
N PRO A 181 -11.09 -11.30 10.13
CA PRO A 181 -10.47 -11.74 11.38
C PRO A 181 -11.52 -12.16 12.42
N LYS A 182 -11.23 -13.22 13.21
CA LYS A 182 -12.21 -13.89 14.10
C LYS A 182 -12.94 -12.95 15.08
N ASN A 183 -12.30 -11.89 15.54
CA ASN A 183 -12.83 -10.99 16.55
C ASN A 183 -13.47 -9.71 15.97
N LEU A 184 -13.55 -9.61 14.64
CA LEU A 184 -14.04 -8.44 13.93
C LEU A 184 -15.16 -8.86 12.98
N ASN A 185 -16.34 -8.29 13.19
CA ASN A 185 -17.55 -8.60 12.41
C ASN A 185 -17.97 -7.48 11.47
N LYS A 186 -17.27 -6.34 11.50
CA LYS A 186 -17.57 -5.15 10.70
C LYS A 186 -16.30 -4.33 10.45
N GLY A 187 -16.20 -3.74 9.26
CA GLY A 187 -15.09 -2.87 8.87
C GLY A 187 -14.25 -3.50 7.76
N TYR A 188 -13.23 -2.77 7.31
CA TYR A 188 -12.37 -3.14 6.17
C TYR A 188 -11.08 -3.83 6.64
N PHE A 189 -11.25 -4.88 7.44
CA PHE A 189 -10.14 -5.64 8.03
C PHE A 189 -9.78 -6.83 7.16
N ILE A 190 -8.50 -7.03 6.95
CA ILE A 190 -7.94 -8.13 6.15
C ILE A 190 -6.94 -8.89 7.02
N LYS A 191 -6.96 -10.22 6.93
CA LYS A 191 -5.96 -11.07 7.60
C LYS A 191 -4.61 -10.94 6.88
N PRO A 192 -3.48 -10.92 7.61
CA PRO A 192 -2.18 -11.14 6.99
C PRO A 192 -2.20 -12.40 6.14
N THR A 193 -2.01 -12.24 4.83
CA THR A 193 -2.23 -13.32 3.87
C THR A 193 -0.94 -13.68 3.14
N ILE A 194 -0.58 -14.98 3.18
CA ILE A 194 0.62 -15.52 2.55
C ILE A 194 0.24 -16.57 1.52
N PHE A 195 0.73 -16.39 0.31
CA PHE A 195 0.67 -17.37 -0.76
C PHE A 195 2.02 -18.00 -1.03
N THR A 196 2.03 -19.28 -1.37
CA THR A 196 3.18 -20.03 -1.85
C THR A 196 2.86 -20.68 -3.21
N ASN A 197 3.87 -21.21 -3.87
CA ASN A 197 3.73 -21.79 -5.22
C ASN A 197 3.17 -20.80 -6.24
N VAL A 198 3.49 -19.50 -6.07
CA VAL A 198 3.08 -18.43 -6.97
C VAL A 198 3.98 -18.40 -8.19
N THR A 199 3.38 -18.40 -9.38
CA THR A 199 4.11 -18.20 -10.64
C THR A 199 4.06 -16.74 -11.06
N ASN A 200 5.02 -16.32 -11.90
CA ASN A 200 5.07 -14.94 -12.40
C ASN A 200 3.87 -14.56 -13.29
N ASP A 201 3.10 -15.53 -13.75
CA ASP A 201 1.92 -15.30 -14.59
C ASP A 201 0.66 -15.00 -13.81
N MET A 202 0.61 -15.34 -12.54
CA MET A 202 -0.51 -15.09 -11.66
C MET A 202 -0.73 -13.59 -11.42
N GLU A 203 -1.98 -13.19 -11.28
CA GLU A 203 -2.38 -11.80 -11.08
C GLU A 203 -1.75 -11.20 -9.81
N ILE A 204 -1.74 -11.97 -8.72
CA ILE A 204 -1.14 -11.58 -7.44
C ILE A 204 0.39 -11.36 -7.51
N ALA A 205 1.07 -11.96 -8.50
CA ALA A 205 2.50 -11.74 -8.73
C ALA A 205 2.79 -10.45 -9.52
N LYS A 206 1.83 -9.97 -10.32
CA LYS A 206 1.98 -8.84 -11.24
C LYS A 206 1.41 -7.54 -10.68
N LYS A 207 0.24 -7.62 -10.02
CA LYS A 207 -0.48 -6.42 -9.56
C LYS A 207 -0.04 -5.98 -8.18
N GLU A 208 0.02 -4.68 -7.99
CA GLU A 208 0.14 -4.06 -6.68
C GLU A 208 -1.16 -4.29 -5.90
N ILE A 209 -1.06 -5.00 -4.78
CA ILE A 209 -2.21 -5.32 -3.92
C ILE A 209 -2.54 -4.12 -3.03
N PHE A 210 -1.52 -3.56 -2.36
CA PHE A 210 -1.63 -2.42 -1.45
C PHE A 210 -2.50 -2.73 -0.21
N GLY A 211 -2.22 -3.88 0.44
CA GLY A 211 -2.98 -4.34 1.60
C GLY A 211 -2.70 -5.77 1.98
#